data_c43b37b885f1efc32aa37b61d48a80e1
#
_entry.id   c43b37b885f1efc32aa37b61d48a80e1
#
_cell.length_a   1.000
_cell.length_b   1.000
_cell.length_c   1.000
_cell.angle_alpha   90.00
_cell.angle_beta   90.00
_cell.angle_gamma   90.00
#
_symmetry.space_group_name_H-M   'P 1'
#
loop_
_entity.id
_entity.type
_entity.pdbx_description
1 polymer ?
#
loop_
_entity_poly.entity_id
_entity_poly.type
_entity_poly.pdbx_seq_one_letter_code
_entity_poly.pdbx_strand_id
1 'polypeptide(L)'
;MPGVPMVAVFDTAFHQTMPGKAYLYGLPYEYYEKYKVRRYGFHGTSHDFVSKRVGELLGKDRKDLKIIVCHLGNGTSVSAVDHGKSVDTSMGLTPLEGLMMGTRSGDMDPAIVGFIAEKENLTAAEVINICNKKSGVLGLSGISSDFRDLVEAAAAGNDHAQTTLEAYAYRVGKYIGAYAAAMNGVDAIVFTAGIGENNAQVRALISQYTGFLGCEIDLEKNKAAVGVEAFISTPESKVTALVVPTNEELAIARETVRLVNA
;
A
#
# COMPACT_ATOMS: atom_id res chain seq x y z
N MET A 1 -33.20 -7.57 7.13
CA MET A 1 -33.86 -8.90 7.02
C MET A 1 -33.89 -9.52 8.41
N PRO A 2 -35.03 -9.62 9.07
CA PRO A 2 -35.13 -10.22 10.41
C PRO A 2 -34.64 -11.67 10.39
N GLY A 3 -33.83 -12.07 11.37
CA GLY A 3 -33.33 -13.43 11.51
C GLY A 3 -32.13 -13.82 10.64
N VAL A 4 -31.64 -12.89 9.80
CA VAL A 4 -30.40 -13.12 9.01
C VAL A 4 -29.23 -12.54 9.78
N PRO A 5 -28.17 -13.33 10.08
CA PRO A 5 -26.96 -12.82 10.70
C PRO A 5 -26.31 -11.74 9.84
N MET A 6 -25.85 -10.67 10.47
CA MET A 6 -25.07 -9.61 9.82
C MET A 6 -23.68 -9.57 10.40
N VAL A 7 -22.68 -9.60 9.53
CA VAL A 7 -21.25 -9.55 9.92
C VAL A 7 -20.61 -8.29 9.34
N ALA A 8 -19.93 -7.52 10.19
CA ALA A 8 -19.12 -6.39 9.77
C ALA A 8 -17.64 -6.81 9.77
N VAL A 9 -16.98 -6.64 8.64
CA VAL A 9 -15.52 -6.82 8.51
C VAL A 9 -14.89 -5.45 8.40
N PHE A 10 -14.07 -5.11 9.40
CA PHE A 10 -13.46 -3.78 9.48
C PHE A 10 -12.10 -3.78 8.77
N ASP A 11 -11.92 -2.85 7.86
CA ASP A 11 -10.72 -2.70 7.04
C ASP A 11 -9.45 -2.33 7.85
N THR A 12 -9.65 -1.86 9.07
CA THR A 12 -8.57 -1.55 10.03
C THR A 12 -8.22 -2.72 10.96
N ALA A 13 -9.00 -3.81 10.98
CA ALA A 13 -8.89 -4.87 11.98
C ALA A 13 -7.55 -5.60 11.94
N PHE A 14 -7.02 -5.88 10.75
CA PHE A 14 -5.73 -6.55 10.58
C PHE A 14 -4.56 -5.75 11.20
N HIS A 15 -4.65 -4.43 11.18
CA HIS A 15 -3.61 -3.52 11.69
C HIS A 15 -3.66 -3.30 13.21
N GLN A 16 -4.62 -3.89 13.93
CA GLN A 16 -4.69 -3.75 15.39
C GLN A 16 -3.53 -4.40 16.14
N THR A 17 -2.76 -5.25 15.47
CA THR A 17 -1.55 -5.89 16.03
C THR A 17 -0.32 -4.99 16.02
N MET A 18 -0.38 -3.78 15.44
CA MET A 18 0.73 -2.83 15.44
C MET A 18 1.12 -2.44 16.87
N PRO A 19 2.43 -2.43 17.19
CA PRO A 19 2.92 -1.98 18.49
C PRO A 19 2.86 -0.44 18.62
N GLY A 20 2.88 0.07 19.86
CA GLY A 20 2.81 1.49 20.15
C GLY A 20 3.83 2.35 19.40
N LYS A 21 5.05 1.84 19.26
CA LYS A 21 6.14 2.51 18.50
C LYS A 21 5.83 2.73 17.02
N ALA A 22 4.91 1.95 16.43
CA ALA A 22 4.51 2.05 15.03
C ALA A 22 3.24 2.90 14.85
N TYR A 23 2.30 2.86 15.80
CA TYR A 23 1.05 3.58 15.64
C TYR A 23 1.00 4.98 16.26
N LEU A 24 1.90 5.32 17.18
CA LEU A 24 1.93 6.65 17.80
C LEU A 24 2.56 7.68 16.89
N TYR A 25 1.93 8.85 16.80
CA TYR A 25 2.52 10.02 16.17
C TYR A 25 3.37 10.80 17.15
N GLY A 26 4.36 11.54 16.65
CA GLY A 26 5.19 12.46 17.42
C GLY A 26 4.45 13.76 17.81
N LEU A 27 3.21 13.62 18.32
CA LEU A 27 2.37 14.68 18.81
C LEU A 27 2.26 14.61 20.33
N PRO A 28 1.79 15.68 21.04
CA PRO A 28 1.50 15.62 22.48
C PRO A 28 0.63 14.39 22.78
N TYR A 29 1.09 13.55 23.74
CA TYR A 29 0.49 12.26 24.05
C TYR A 29 -0.98 12.34 24.47
N GLU A 30 -1.39 13.50 25.02
CA GLU A 30 -2.77 13.80 25.38
C GLU A 30 -3.77 13.65 24.21
N TYR A 31 -3.35 13.88 22.96
CA TYR A 31 -4.21 13.68 21.79
C TYR A 31 -4.48 12.20 21.54
N TYR A 32 -3.52 11.34 21.83
CA TYR A 32 -3.77 9.90 21.82
C TYR A 32 -4.72 9.50 22.95
N GLU A 33 -4.49 9.99 24.18
CA GLU A 33 -5.32 9.62 25.32
C GLU A 33 -6.76 10.08 25.16
N LYS A 34 -6.96 11.32 24.74
CA LYS A 34 -8.26 11.97 24.68
C LYS A 34 -9.05 11.64 23.42
N TYR A 35 -8.38 11.64 22.26
CA TYR A 35 -9.04 11.54 20.96
C TYR A 35 -8.66 10.27 20.18
N LYS A 36 -7.78 9.44 20.74
CA LYS A 36 -7.25 8.24 20.08
C LYS A 36 -6.58 8.57 18.75
N VAL A 37 -5.86 9.70 18.68
CA VAL A 37 -5.06 10.08 17.52
C VAL A 37 -3.88 9.13 17.40
N ARG A 38 -3.98 8.20 16.47
CA ARG A 38 -2.98 7.17 16.17
C ARG A 38 -3.13 6.70 14.73
N ARG A 39 -2.12 5.97 14.23
CA ARG A 39 -2.24 5.21 12.98
C ARG A 39 -3.18 4.03 13.17
N TYR A 40 -4.17 3.89 12.28
CA TYR A 40 -5.08 2.75 12.23
C TYR A 40 -4.76 1.85 11.04
N GLY A 41 -4.42 2.45 9.89
CA GLY A 41 -4.21 1.74 8.64
C GLY A 41 -5.52 1.35 7.95
N PHE A 42 -5.43 0.97 6.68
CA PHE A 42 -6.55 0.59 5.83
C PHE A 42 -6.12 -0.52 4.87
N HIS A 43 -7.02 -1.00 4.02
CA HIS A 43 -6.84 -2.18 3.17
C HIS A 43 -6.47 -3.44 3.96
N GLY A 44 -6.84 -3.50 5.24
CA GLY A 44 -6.46 -4.60 6.13
C GLY A 44 -6.96 -5.95 5.67
N THR A 45 -8.18 -6.00 5.12
CA THR A 45 -8.76 -7.22 4.53
C THR A 45 -7.89 -7.76 3.40
N SER A 46 -7.44 -6.87 2.49
CA SER A 46 -6.53 -7.22 1.39
C SER A 46 -5.16 -7.66 1.90
N HIS A 47 -4.54 -6.88 2.80
CA HIS A 47 -3.23 -7.20 3.38
C HIS A 47 -3.22 -8.57 4.10
N ASP A 48 -4.26 -8.87 4.85
CA ASP A 48 -4.42 -10.18 5.52
C ASP A 48 -4.58 -11.31 4.51
N PHE A 49 -5.48 -11.14 3.55
CA PHE A 49 -5.74 -12.14 2.50
C PHE A 49 -4.48 -12.45 1.70
N VAL A 50 -3.83 -11.43 1.16
CA VAL A 50 -2.66 -11.56 0.29
C VAL A 50 -1.46 -12.16 1.04
N SER A 51 -1.20 -11.72 2.29
CA SER A 51 -0.11 -12.29 3.08
C SER A 51 -0.32 -13.76 3.45
N LYS A 52 -1.58 -14.21 3.67
CA LYS A 52 -1.92 -15.62 3.82
C LYS A 52 -1.62 -16.40 2.54
N ARG A 53 -2.04 -15.84 1.40
CA ARG A 53 -1.86 -16.49 0.10
C ARG A 53 -0.38 -16.63 -0.26
N VAL A 54 0.47 -15.65 0.08
CA VAL A 54 1.93 -15.74 -0.08
C VAL A 54 2.50 -16.94 0.69
N GLY A 55 2.08 -17.14 1.94
CA GLY A 55 2.49 -18.33 2.72
C GLY A 55 2.15 -19.63 2.02
N GLU A 56 0.90 -19.76 1.51
CA GLU A 56 0.45 -20.93 0.77
C GLU A 56 1.28 -21.18 -0.50
N LEU A 57 1.56 -20.14 -1.29
CA LEU A 57 2.35 -20.21 -2.52
C LEU A 57 3.81 -20.58 -2.26
N LEU A 58 4.38 -20.14 -1.13
CA LEU A 58 5.73 -20.48 -0.71
C LEU A 58 5.81 -21.84 0.00
N GLY A 59 4.69 -22.50 0.28
CA GLY A 59 4.64 -23.76 1.05
C GLY A 59 5.13 -23.59 2.49
N LYS A 60 4.96 -22.41 3.11
CA LYS A 60 5.40 -22.06 4.46
C LYS A 60 4.25 -21.50 5.28
N ASP A 61 4.27 -21.70 6.60
CA ASP A 61 3.36 -20.98 7.47
C ASP A 61 3.70 -19.47 7.41
N ARG A 62 2.69 -18.62 7.23
CA ARG A 62 2.85 -17.16 7.27
C ARG A 62 3.54 -16.68 8.55
N LYS A 63 3.41 -17.45 9.65
CA LYS A 63 4.06 -17.17 10.93
C LYS A 63 5.59 -17.30 10.90
N ASP A 64 6.15 -17.91 9.86
CA ASP A 64 7.59 -18.05 9.67
C ASP A 64 8.16 -17.04 8.69
N LEU A 65 7.32 -16.09 8.21
CA LEU A 65 7.66 -15.19 7.12
C LEU A 65 7.57 -13.70 7.53
N LYS A 66 8.43 -12.90 6.92
CA LYS A 66 8.41 -11.45 6.89
C LYS A 66 7.99 -10.99 5.50
N ILE A 67 6.79 -10.44 5.38
CA ILE A 67 6.19 -10.14 4.08
C ILE A 67 5.89 -8.63 4.00
N ILE A 68 6.30 -8.00 2.91
CA ILE A 68 5.86 -6.65 2.56
C ILE A 68 4.77 -6.78 1.51
N VAL A 69 3.56 -6.31 1.85
CA VAL A 69 2.41 -6.31 0.94
C VAL A 69 2.22 -4.91 0.36
N CYS A 70 2.38 -4.78 -0.95
CA CYS A 70 2.18 -3.56 -1.70
C CYS A 70 0.81 -3.59 -2.38
N HIS A 71 -0.21 -3.06 -1.71
CA HIS A 71 -1.56 -2.87 -2.26
C HIS A 71 -1.57 -1.58 -3.09
N LEU A 72 -1.40 -1.72 -4.40
CA LEU A 72 -1.25 -0.61 -5.33
C LEU A 72 -2.52 -0.48 -6.19
N GLY A 73 -3.43 0.37 -5.74
CA GLY A 73 -4.67 0.73 -6.44
C GLY A 73 -4.81 2.24 -6.56
N ASN A 74 -6.02 2.73 -6.84
CA ASN A 74 -6.32 4.16 -6.76
C ASN A 74 -6.11 4.70 -5.34
N GLY A 75 -6.44 3.90 -4.31
CA GLY A 75 -5.86 4.01 -2.97
C GLY A 75 -4.65 3.07 -2.89
N THR A 76 -3.54 3.55 -2.37
CA THR A 76 -2.29 2.80 -2.29
C THR A 76 -1.82 2.70 -0.85
N SER A 77 -1.48 1.48 -0.41
CA SER A 77 -0.84 1.26 0.89
C SER A 77 0.19 0.14 0.83
N VAL A 78 1.17 0.20 1.71
CA VAL A 78 2.14 -0.87 1.96
C VAL A 78 2.00 -1.30 3.42
N SER A 79 2.12 -2.59 3.70
CA SER A 79 2.14 -3.12 5.06
C SER A 79 3.35 -4.00 5.30
N ALA A 80 3.89 -3.91 6.52
CA ALA A 80 4.86 -4.84 7.07
C ALA A 80 4.12 -5.94 7.82
N VAL A 81 4.20 -7.18 7.34
CA VAL A 81 3.60 -8.34 7.98
C VAL A 81 4.71 -9.24 8.52
N ASP A 82 4.90 -9.20 9.83
CA ASP A 82 5.94 -9.96 10.52
C ASP A 82 5.32 -11.13 11.30
N HIS A 83 5.71 -12.35 10.94
CA HIS A 83 5.21 -13.56 11.58
C HIS A 83 3.66 -13.61 11.63
N GLY A 84 3.02 -13.22 10.53
CA GLY A 84 1.57 -13.24 10.35
C GLY A 84 0.81 -12.07 10.97
N LYS A 85 1.49 -11.09 11.56
CA LYS A 85 0.91 -9.91 12.19
C LYS A 85 1.28 -8.64 11.42
N SER A 86 0.35 -7.72 11.25
CA SER A 86 0.68 -6.37 10.80
C SER A 86 1.45 -5.64 11.89
N VAL A 87 2.70 -5.27 11.61
CA VAL A 87 3.56 -4.54 12.56
C VAL A 87 3.73 -3.08 12.18
N ASP A 88 3.43 -2.72 10.92
CA ASP A 88 3.34 -1.35 10.44
C ASP A 88 2.52 -1.29 9.13
N THR A 89 2.00 -0.10 8.82
CA THR A 89 1.29 0.17 7.56
C THR A 89 1.38 1.65 7.19
N SER A 90 1.28 1.97 5.90
CA SER A 90 1.53 3.33 5.40
C SER A 90 0.37 4.31 5.60
N MET A 91 -0.88 3.85 5.55
CA MET A 91 -2.02 4.72 5.83
C MET A 91 -2.15 4.97 7.34
N GLY A 92 -2.59 6.16 7.71
CA GLY A 92 -2.53 6.66 9.08
C GLY A 92 -3.85 6.64 9.83
N LEU A 93 -4.14 7.76 10.51
CA LEU A 93 -5.45 8.04 11.12
C LEU A 93 -6.55 8.04 10.07
N THR A 94 -6.21 8.51 8.87
CA THR A 94 -7.06 8.52 7.67
C THR A 94 -6.33 7.87 6.50
N PRO A 95 -7.02 7.55 5.39
CA PRO A 95 -6.38 7.02 4.19
C PRO A 95 -5.56 8.06 3.39
N LEU A 96 -5.26 9.25 3.94
CA LEU A 96 -4.51 10.30 3.28
C LEU A 96 -2.99 10.14 3.47
N GLU A 97 -2.54 9.74 4.66
CA GLU A 97 -1.13 9.52 4.99
C GLU A 97 -0.54 8.37 4.17
N GLY A 98 0.76 8.41 3.94
CA GLY A 98 1.53 7.33 3.34
C GLY A 98 1.96 7.63 1.91
N LEU A 99 1.68 6.70 1.02
CA LEU A 99 2.09 6.77 -0.39
C LEU A 99 1.30 7.84 -1.16
N MET A 100 1.94 8.40 -2.18
CA MET A 100 1.24 9.12 -3.22
C MET A 100 0.28 8.15 -3.93
N MET A 101 -0.97 8.56 -4.15
CA MET A 101 -2.04 7.72 -4.68
C MET A 101 -2.62 8.34 -5.96
N GLY A 102 -3.71 7.80 -6.48
CA GLY A 102 -4.35 8.37 -7.66
C GLY A 102 -4.67 9.86 -7.54
N THR A 103 -5.34 10.25 -6.44
CA THR A 103 -5.75 11.65 -6.19
C THR A 103 -5.28 12.18 -4.84
N ARG A 104 -4.70 11.35 -3.97
CA ARG A 104 -4.25 11.72 -2.62
C ARG A 104 -2.75 11.98 -2.61
N SER A 105 -2.34 13.04 -1.88
CA SER A 105 -0.94 13.47 -1.82
C SER A 105 0.00 12.44 -1.17
N GLY A 106 -0.48 11.68 -0.21
CA GLY A 106 0.37 10.94 0.71
C GLY A 106 1.16 11.88 1.62
N ASP A 107 2.31 11.39 2.10
CA ASP A 107 3.18 12.13 3.02
C ASP A 107 3.71 13.42 2.41
N MET A 108 3.61 14.47 3.20
CA MET A 108 4.16 15.78 2.91
C MET A 108 4.51 16.51 4.22
N ASP A 109 5.24 17.60 4.14
CA ASP A 109 5.43 18.49 5.29
C ASP A 109 4.06 19.08 5.72
N PRO A 110 3.61 18.85 6.95
CA PRO A 110 2.32 19.35 7.43
C PRO A 110 2.20 20.88 7.40
N ALA A 111 3.32 21.63 7.44
CA ALA A 111 3.33 23.09 7.32
C ALA A 111 2.83 23.57 5.94
N ILE A 112 2.88 22.74 4.91
CA ILE A 112 2.36 23.06 3.58
C ILE A 112 0.86 23.36 3.63
N VAL A 113 0.11 22.72 4.52
CA VAL A 113 -1.34 22.99 4.69
C VAL A 113 -1.59 24.44 5.08
N GLY A 114 -0.86 24.95 6.06
CA GLY A 114 -0.96 26.35 6.49
C GLY A 114 -0.45 27.32 5.41
N PHE A 115 0.65 26.97 4.75
CA PHE A 115 1.22 27.79 3.67
C PHE A 115 0.25 27.98 2.50
N ILE A 116 -0.36 26.91 1.99
CA ILE A 116 -1.33 27.00 0.88
C ILE A 116 -2.60 27.72 1.35
N ALA A 117 -3.08 27.45 2.58
CA ALA A 117 -4.25 28.13 3.14
C ALA A 117 -4.08 29.65 3.13
N GLU A 118 -2.91 30.15 3.54
CA GLU A 118 -2.58 31.58 3.52
C GLU A 118 -2.49 32.12 2.08
N LYS A 119 -1.77 31.45 1.18
CA LYS A 119 -1.52 31.92 -0.19
C LYS A 119 -2.77 31.96 -1.05
N GLU A 120 -3.65 30.98 -0.88
CA GLU A 120 -4.86 30.80 -1.70
C GLU A 120 -6.13 31.32 -1.00
N ASN A 121 -5.99 31.90 0.21
CA ASN A 121 -7.11 32.35 1.06
C ASN A 121 -8.15 31.24 1.29
N LEU A 122 -7.67 30.05 1.63
CA LEU A 122 -8.47 28.86 1.93
C LEU A 122 -8.42 28.52 3.42
N THR A 123 -9.40 27.75 3.87
CA THR A 123 -9.33 27.08 5.18
C THR A 123 -8.43 25.85 5.14
N ALA A 124 -7.91 25.41 6.28
CA ALA A 124 -7.16 24.16 6.37
C ALA A 124 -7.98 22.95 5.87
N ALA A 125 -9.30 22.93 6.10
CA ALA A 125 -10.18 21.87 5.63
C ALA A 125 -10.27 21.82 4.07
N GLU A 126 -10.30 22.97 3.42
CA GLU A 126 -10.28 23.05 1.95
C GLU A 126 -8.94 22.58 1.38
N VAL A 127 -7.81 22.92 2.02
CA VAL A 127 -6.49 22.42 1.61
C VAL A 127 -6.41 20.90 1.80
N ILE A 128 -6.90 20.35 2.92
CA ILE A 128 -6.98 18.90 3.12
C ILE A 128 -7.86 18.23 2.07
N ASN A 129 -8.95 18.88 1.64
CA ASN A 129 -9.75 18.36 0.52
C ASN A 129 -8.98 18.36 -0.82
N ILE A 130 -8.12 19.37 -1.07
CA ILE A 130 -7.20 19.36 -2.23
C ILE A 130 -6.23 18.18 -2.12
N CYS A 131 -5.63 17.96 -0.94
CA CYS A 131 -4.74 16.82 -0.70
C CYS A 131 -5.43 15.46 -0.95
N ASN A 132 -6.73 15.35 -0.69
CA ASN A 132 -7.49 14.12 -0.89
C ASN A 132 -7.95 13.89 -2.35
N LYS A 133 -8.32 14.96 -3.07
CA LYS A 133 -9.09 14.83 -4.34
C LYS A 133 -8.40 15.39 -5.57
N LYS A 134 -7.41 16.27 -5.41
CA LYS A 134 -6.78 17.00 -6.51
C LYS A 134 -5.26 16.86 -6.55
N SER A 135 -4.72 15.96 -5.74
CA SER A 135 -3.29 15.72 -5.56
C SER A 135 -2.89 14.35 -6.13
N GLY A 136 -1.87 13.73 -5.58
CA GLY A 136 -1.40 12.43 -6.02
C GLY A 136 -0.86 12.46 -7.44
N VAL A 137 -0.99 11.33 -8.15
CA VAL A 137 -0.51 11.26 -9.54
C VAL A 137 -1.31 12.16 -10.47
N LEU A 138 -2.61 12.37 -10.20
CA LEU A 138 -3.44 13.34 -10.93
C LEU A 138 -2.87 14.75 -10.80
N GLY A 139 -2.63 15.19 -9.56
CA GLY A 139 -2.16 16.55 -9.29
C GLY A 139 -0.74 16.80 -9.78
N LEU A 140 0.14 15.82 -9.65
CA LEU A 140 1.54 15.94 -10.04
C LEU A 140 1.71 15.89 -11.56
N SER A 141 1.00 14.99 -12.24
CA SER A 141 1.07 14.87 -13.71
C SER A 141 0.27 15.94 -14.43
N GLY A 142 -0.83 16.42 -13.84
CA GLY A 142 -1.82 17.25 -14.51
C GLY A 142 -2.60 16.53 -15.62
N ILE A 143 -2.53 15.20 -15.70
CA ILE A 143 -3.10 14.40 -16.81
C ILE A 143 -4.27 13.55 -16.30
N SER A 144 -4.00 12.55 -15.47
CA SER A 144 -4.97 11.55 -15.05
C SER A 144 -4.56 10.91 -13.71
N SER A 145 -5.53 10.33 -13.00
CA SER A 145 -5.28 9.43 -11.88
C SER A 145 -5.11 7.97 -12.34
N ASP A 146 -5.36 7.67 -13.61
CA ASP A 146 -5.20 6.34 -14.17
C ASP A 146 -3.75 6.13 -14.64
N PHE A 147 -3.11 5.09 -14.11
CA PHE A 147 -1.73 4.78 -14.46
C PHE A 147 -1.55 4.31 -15.91
N ARG A 148 -2.61 3.85 -16.59
CA ARG A 148 -2.56 3.51 -18.02
C ARG A 148 -2.32 4.75 -18.85
N ASP A 149 -3.07 5.82 -18.58
CA ASP A 149 -2.92 7.11 -19.24
C ASP A 149 -1.53 7.70 -19.01
N LEU A 150 -1.00 7.56 -17.77
CA LEU A 150 0.34 8.06 -17.44
C LEU A 150 1.44 7.29 -18.16
N VAL A 151 1.33 5.97 -18.21
CA VAL A 151 2.29 5.10 -18.94
C VAL A 151 2.29 5.44 -20.43
N GLU A 152 1.11 5.62 -21.03
CA GLU A 152 0.96 6.00 -22.43
C GLU A 152 1.54 7.40 -22.70
N ALA A 153 1.23 8.38 -21.84
CA ALA A 153 1.75 9.73 -21.97
C ALA A 153 3.29 9.78 -21.81
N ALA A 154 3.85 9.03 -20.87
CA ALA A 154 5.31 8.94 -20.68
C ALA A 154 5.97 8.29 -21.91
N ALA A 155 5.40 7.22 -22.46
CA ALA A 155 5.89 6.59 -23.68
C ALA A 155 5.82 7.52 -24.92
N ALA A 156 4.86 8.47 -24.91
CA ALA A 156 4.76 9.52 -25.92
C ALA A 156 5.71 10.72 -25.69
N GLY A 157 6.57 10.66 -24.66
CA GLY A 157 7.57 11.69 -24.37
C GLY A 157 7.09 12.81 -23.44
N ASN A 158 6.03 12.59 -22.65
CA ASN A 158 5.58 13.56 -21.65
C ASN A 158 6.42 13.46 -20.38
N ASP A 159 7.26 14.46 -20.13
CA ASP A 159 8.21 14.51 -18.98
C ASP A 159 7.48 14.55 -17.64
N HIS A 160 6.32 15.20 -17.54
CA HIS A 160 5.55 15.24 -16.28
C HIS A 160 4.97 13.85 -15.94
N ALA A 161 4.49 13.10 -16.94
CA ALA A 161 4.03 11.74 -16.74
C ALA A 161 5.19 10.82 -16.31
N GLN A 162 6.33 10.91 -16.98
CA GLN A 162 7.52 10.14 -16.62
C GLN A 162 7.99 10.44 -15.18
N THR A 163 8.16 11.73 -14.85
CA THR A 163 8.56 12.16 -13.50
C THR A 163 7.54 11.70 -12.43
N THR A 164 6.25 11.71 -12.76
CA THR A 164 5.19 11.26 -11.84
C THR A 164 5.29 9.76 -11.56
N LEU A 165 5.52 8.93 -12.60
CA LEU A 165 5.72 7.49 -12.43
C LEU A 165 6.96 7.18 -11.61
N GLU A 166 8.06 7.89 -11.85
CA GLU A 166 9.31 7.75 -11.09
C GLU A 166 9.13 8.16 -9.63
N ALA A 167 8.46 9.30 -9.36
CA ALA A 167 8.17 9.77 -8.02
C ALA A 167 7.28 8.78 -7.25
N TYR A 168 6.28 8.18 -7.91
CA TYR A 168 5.45 7.14 -7.33
C TYR A 168 6.27 5.91 -6.97
N ALA A 169 7.03 5.38 -7.92
CA ALA A 169 7.86 4.19 -7.72
C ALA A 169 8.92 4.40 -6.61
N TYR A 170 9.56 5.57 -6.59
CA TYR A 170 10.51 5.97 -5.55
C TYR A 170 9.88 5.94 -4.15
N ARG A 171 8.67 6.49 -3.99
CA ARG A 171 7.97 6.50 -2.70
C ARG A 171 7.60 5.09 -2.25
N VAL A 172 7.11 4.23 -3.16
CA VAL A 172 6.86 2.81 -2.85
C VAL A 172 8.16 2.11 -2.42
N GLY A 173 9.25 2.30 -3.15
CA GLY A 173 10.56 1.75 -2.81
C GLY A 173 11.06 2.19 -1.43
N LYS A 174 10.86 3.46 -1.06
CA LYS A 174 11.19 3.95 0.30
C LYS A 174 10.38 3.25 1.39
N TYR A 175 9.09 3.03 1.20
CA TYR A 175 8.25 2.31 2.16
C TYR A 175 8.66 0.85 2.28
N ILE A 176 9.01 0.18 1.17
CA ILE A 176 9.56 -1.18 1.18
C ILE A 176 10.84 -1.20 2.03
N GLY A 177 11.77 -0.27 1.81
CA GLY A 177 13.00 -0.18 2.59
C GLY A 177 12.76 0.09 4.08
N ALA A 178 11.85 1.01 4.41
CA ALA A 178 11.47 1.32 5.78
C ALA A 178 10.87 0.10 6.50
N TYR A 179 10.05 -0.67 5.82
CA TYR A 179 9.39 -1.85 6.40
C TYR A 179 10.31 -3.06 6.47
N ALA A 180 11.22 -3.21 5.55
CA ALA A 180 12.32 -4.17 5.69
C ALA A 180 13.16 -3.88 6.94
N ALA A 181 13.45 -2.59 7.21
CA ALA A 181 14.13 -2.17 8.44
C ALA A 181 13.28 -2.40 9.70
N ALA A 182 11.97 -2.09 9.65
CA ALA A 182 11.06 -2.29 10.79
C ALA A 182 10.96 -3.76 11.22
N MET A 183 11.03 -4.70 10.27
CA MET A 183 11.01 -6.15 10.50
C MET A 183 12.42 -6.75 10.67
N ASN A 184 13.49 -5.98 10.47
CA ASN A 184 14.87 -6.48 10.41
C ASN A 184 15.02 -7.64 9.39
N GLY A 185 14.61 -7.37 8.15
CA GLY A 185 14.66 -8.31 7.04
C GLY A 185 13.32 -8.46 6.32
N VAL A 186 13.32 -9.17 5.21
CA VAL A 186 12.15 -9.48 4.39
C VAL A 186 12.39 -10.79 3.63
N ASP A 187 11.37 -11.65 3.56
CA ASP A 187 11.37 -12.90 2.80
C ASP A 187 10.65 -12.76 1.48
N ALA A 188 9.58 -11.94 1.44
CA ALA A 188 8.78 -11.74 0.26
C ALA A 188 8.24 -10.30 0.13
N ILE A 189 8.22 -9.80 -1.11
CA ILE A 189 7.54 -8.57 -1.52
C ILE A 189 6.44 -8.96 -2.49
N VAL A 190 5.20 -8.59 -2.19
CA VAL A 190 4.05 -8.97 -3.01
C VAL A 190 3.31 -7.74 -3.51
N PHE A 191 3.00 -7.73 -4.80
CA PHE A 191 2.22 -6.69 -5.48
C PHE A 191 0.79 -7.16 -5.69
N THR A 192 -0.17 -6.29 -5.33
CA THR A 192 -1.60 -6.59 -5.40
C THR A 192 -2.42 -5.33 -5.73
N ALA A 193 -3.71 -5.48 -5.89
CA ALA A 193 -4.64 -4.46 -6.36
C ALA A 193 -4.37 -4.00 -7.80
N GLY A 194 -5.26 -3.17 -8.33
CA GLY A 194 -5.34 -2.89 -9.77
C GLY A 194 -4.04 -2.52 -10.46
N ILE A 195 -3.21 -1.66 -9.86
CA ILE A 195 -1.88 -1.28 -10.41
C ILE A 195 -0.87 -2.39 -10.15
N GLY A 196 -0.83 -2.91 -8.90
CA GLY A 196 0.11 -3.97 -8.52
C GLY A 196 -0.05 -5.25 -9.34
N GLU A 197 -1.29 -5.60 -9.66
CA GLU A 197 -1.63 -6.81 -10.42
C GLU A 197 -1.41 -6.65 -11.93
N ASN A 198 -1.68 -5.47 -12.48
CA ASN A 198 -1.82 -5.32 -13.93
C ASN A 198 -0.75 -4.44 -14.58
N ASN A 199 0.05 -3.68 -13.81
CA ASN A 199 1.03 -2.76 -14.38
C ASN A 199 2.48 -3.23 -14.16
N ALA A 200 2.97 -4.01 -15.11
CA ALA A 200 4.34 -4.54 -15.09
C ALA A 200 5.42 -3.44 -15.13
N GLN A 201 5.16 -2.31 -15.78
CA GLN A 201 6.10 -1.20 -15.86
C GLN A 201 6.27 -0.52 -14.50
N VAL A 202 5.18 -0.28 -13.78
CA VAL A 202 5.24 0.30 -12.43
C VAL A 202 5.96 -0.65 -11.48
N ARG A 203 5.71 -1.96 -11.52
CA ARG A 203 6.44 -2.95 -10.72
C ARG A 203 7.94 -2.95 -11.05
N ALA A 204 8.30 -2.86 -12.34
CA ALA A 204 9.69 -2.77 -12.76
C ALA A 204 10.39 -1.49 -12.25
N LEU A 205 9.71 -0.34 -12.28
CA LEU A 205 10.24 0.90 -11.71
C LEU A 205 10.45 0.79 -10.20
N ILE A 206 9.51 0.20 -9.47
CA ILE A 206 9.63 -0.01 -8.02
C ILE A 206 10.80 -0.93 -7.69
N SER A 207 11.00 -2.00 -8.47
CA SER A 207 12.04 -3.00 -8.21
C SER A 207 13.46 -2.43 -8.33
N GLN A 208 13.65 -1.32 -9.02
CA GLN A 208 14.95 -0.63 -9.07
C GLN A 208 15.44 -0.18 -7.68
N TYR A 209 14.53 -0.05 -6.72
CA TYR A 209 14.83 0.36 -5.36
C TYR A 209 14.92 -0.82 -4.37
N THR A 210 14.80 -2.08 -4.81
CA THR A 210 14.77 -3.26 -3.93
C THR A 210 16.03 -4.12 -4.00
N GLY A 211 16.97 -3.80 -4.89
CA GLY A 211 18.18 -4.58 -5.10
C GLY A 211 19.07 -4.70 -3.85
N PHE A 212 19.12 -3.68 -2.98
CA PHE A 212 19.87 -3.73 -1.74
C PHE A 212 19.34 -4.78 -0.73
N LEU A 213 18.09 -5.20 -0.88
CA LEU A 213 17.47 -6.30 -0.14
C LEU A 213 17.80 -7.67 -0.74
N GLY A 214 18.40 -7.70 -1.92
CA GLY A 214 18.60 -8.90 -2.72
C GLY A 214 17.32 -9.36 -3.43
N CYS A 215 16.38 -8.44 -3.68
CA CYS A 215 15.19 -8.69 -4.48
C CYS A 215 15.44 -8.30 -5.92
N GLU A 216 15.52 -9.29 -6.79
CA GLU A 216 15.75 -9.13 -8.23
C GLU A 216 14.58 -9.69 -9.01
N ILE A 217 13.97 -8.88 -9.88
CA ILE A 217 12.85 -9.33 -10.71
C ILE A 217 13.32 -9.80 -12.10
N ASP A 218 12.66 -10.83 -12.59
CA ASP A 218 12.70 -11.30 -13.96
C ASP A 218 11.72 -10.47 -14.79
N LEU A 219 12.23 -9.65 -15.69
CA LEU A 219 11.40 -8.71 -16.48
C LEU A 219 10.38 -9.41 -17.38
N GLU A 220 10.70 -10.59 -17.92
CA GLU A 220 9.78 -11.33 -18.78
C GLU A 220 8.65 -11.96 -17.94
N LYS A 221 8.98 -12.58 -16.81
CA LYS A 221 7.96 -13.07 -15.88
C LYS A 221 7.08 -11.94 -15.36
N ASN A 222 7.70 -10.80 -15.01
CA ASN A 222 6.96 -9.62 -14.56
C ASN A 222 6.00 -9.10 -15.62
N LYS A 223 6.43 -9.06 -16.89
CA LYS A 223 5.59 -8.61 -18.01
C LYS A 223 4.41 -9.56 -18.26
N ALA A 224 4.63 -10.87 -18.11
CA ALA A 224 3.60 -11.89 -18.29
C ALA A 224 2.58 -11.93 -17.12
N ALA A 225 2.95 -11.43 -15.93
CA ALA A 225 2.11 -11.44 -14.74
C ALA A 225 1.08 -10.30 -14.77
N VAL A 226 -0.08 -10.54 -15.36
CA VAL A 226 -1.18 -9.58 -15.48
C VAL A 226 -2.45 -10.23 -14.93
N GLY A 227 -2.93 -9.76 -13.75
CA GLY A 227 -4.14 -10.25 -13.10
C GLY A 227 -4.08 -11.72 -12.66
N VAL A 228 -2.89 -12.29 -12.52
CA VAL A 228 -2.68 -13.70 -12.16
C VAL A 228 -1.67 -13.83 -11.03
N GLU A 229 -1.75 -14.92 -10.28
CA GLU A 229 -0.71 -15.30 -9.33
C GLU A 229 0.56 -15.71 -10.08
N ALA A 230 1.68 -15.04 -9.76
CA ALA A 230 2.95 -15.31 -10.40
C ALA A 230 4.13 -14.98 -9.50
N PHE A 231 5.16 -15.81 -9.56
CA PHE A 231 6.51 -15.49 -9.08
C PHE A 231 7.21 -14.67 -10.15
N ILE A 232 7.63 -13.45 -9.80
CA ILE A 232 8.27 -12.53 -10.72
C ILE A 232 9.75 -12.27 -10.40
N SER A 233 10.29 -12.88 -9.35
CA SER A 233 11.73 -12.83 -9.04
C SER A 233 12.53 -13.80 -9.88
N THR A 234 13.84 -13.49 -10.03
CA THR A 234 14.82 -14.43 -10.62
C THR A 234 15.05 -15.60 -9.66
N PRO A 235 15.59 -16.75 -10.14
CA PRO A 235 15.93 -17.88 -9.28
C PRO A 235 17.01 -17.54 -8.23
N GLU A 236 17.86 -16.58 -8.51
CA GLU A 236 18.98 -16.14 -7.65
C GLU A 236 18.56 -15.09 -6.62
N SER A 237 17.35 -14.56 -6.75
CA SER A 237 16.81 -13.55 -5.82
C SER A 237 16.70 -14.11 -4.40
N LYS A 238 17.26 -13.39 -3.44
CA LYS A 238 17.19 -13.75 -2.01
C LYS A 238 15.81 -13.47 -1.43
N VAL A 239 15.15 -12.44 -1.91
CA VAL A 239 13.79 -12.04 -1.54
C VAL A 239 12.85 -12.40 -2.66
N THR A 240 11.81 -13.15 -2.37
CA THR A 240 10.83 -13.55 -3.39
C THR A 240 9.93 -12.38 -3.74
N ALA A 241 9.81 -12.05 -5.04
CA ALA A 241 8.83 -11.10 -5.55
C ALA A 241 7.67 -11.82 -6.22
N LEU A 242 6.43 -11.42 -5.86
CA LEU A 242 5.20 -12.06 -6.36
C LEU A 242 4.18 -11.03 -6.82
N VAL A 243 3.30 -11.45 -7.72
CA VAL A 243 2.00 -10.84 -7.96
C VAL A 243 0.93 -11.78 -7.40
N VAL A 244 0.05 -11.25 -6.57
CA VAL A 244 -1.07 -12.01 -6.00
C VAL A 244 -2.32 -11.15 -6.06
N PRO A 245 -3.31 -11.49 -6.91
CA PRO A 245 -4.57 -10.78 -6.96
C PRO A 245 -5.29 -10.83 -5.61
N THR A 246 -5.72 -9.65 -5.13
CA THR A 246 -6.55 -9.58 -3.92
C THR A 246 -7.98 -10.03 -4.21
N ASN A 247 -8.63 -10.60 -3.21
CA ASN A 247 -10.03 -10.95 -3.28
C ASN A 247 -10.70 -10.67 -1.94
N GLU A 248 -11.04 -9.39 -1.74
CA GLU A 248 -11.63 -8.91 -0.48
C GLU A 248 -13.04 -9.47 -0.28
N GLU A 249 -13.81 -9.66 -1.35
CA GLU A 249 -15.15 -10.27 -1.28
C GLU A 249 -15.08 -11.71 -0.75
N LEU A 250 -14.13 -12.50 -1.25
CA LEU A 250 -13.91 -13.86 -0.76
C LEU A 250 -13.42 -13.86 0.69
N ALA A 251 -12.55 -12.91 1.07
CA ALA A 251 -12.09 -12.78 2.45
C ALA A 251 -13.25 -12.47 3.40
N ILE A 252 -14.12 -11.52 3.03
CA ILE A 252 -15.35 -11.17 3.78
C ILE A 252 -16.30 -12.37 3.87
N ALA A 253 -16.51 -13.07 2.76
CA ALA A 253 -17.38 -14.24 2.73
C ALA A 253 -16.87 -15.35 3.67
N ARG A 254 -15.58 -15.65 3.65
CA ARG A 254 -14.95 -16.65 4.53
C ARG A 254 -15.07 -16.26 6.01
N GLU A 255 -14.83 -15.00 6.33
CA GLU A 255 -14.95 -14.51 7.71
C GLU A 255 -16.40 -14.53 8.18
N THR A 256 -17.34 -14.18 7.31
CA THR A 256 -18.78 -14.28 7.60
C THR A 256 -19.19 -15.71 7.92
N VAL A 257 -18.80 -16.68 7.10
CA VAL A 257 -19.10 -18.11 7.33
C VAL A 257 -18.48 -18.58 8.65
N ARG A 258 -17.24 -18.18 8.93
CA ARG A 258 -16.54 -18.54 10.19
C ARG A 258 -17.29 -18.02 11.42
N LEU A 259 -17.74 -16.77 11.40
CA LEU A 259 -18.41 -16.13 12.54
C LEU A 259 -19.86 -16.62 12.74
N VAL A 260 -20.57 -16.91 11.65
CA VAL A 260 -21.96 -17.39 11.73
C VAL A 260 -22.04 -18.83 12.20
N ASN A 261 -20.99 -19.65 11.97
CA ASN A 261 -20.93 -21.06 12.37
C ASN A 261 -20.14 -21.28 13.67
N ALA A 262 -19.65 -20.22 14.33
CA ALA A 262 -18.94 -20.29 15.61
C ALA A 262 -19.93 -20.22 16.78
#